data_7068ba14002d94ab1236bfe501bedba0
#
_entry.id   7068ba14002d94ab1236bfe501bedba0
#
_cell.length_a   1.000
_cell.length_b   1.000
_cell.length_c   1.000
_cell.angle_alpha   90.00
_cell.angle_beta   90.00
_cell.angle_gamma   90.00
#
_symmetry.space_group_name_H-M   'P 1'
#
loop_
_entity.id
_entity.type
_entity.pdbx_description
1 polymer ?
#
loop_
_entity_poly.entity_id
_entity_poly.type
_entity_poly.pdbx_seq_one_letter_code
_entity_poly.pdbx_strand_id
1 'polypeptide(L)'
;MPAIVRRRLVAPALLVLAGLVAAAPAAAQDPAKPLWSGRFEVEPNKALLAWGASFGFDKRLFEDDVTGSMAWAEALARANVLTPVEAQAIQRGLSSILERGRADAAFLSGPDEDVHSFVERVLIERIGEPGRKLHTGRSRNDQVGVDMRLYVRRRIPDLQQSLLAVIDALVTQATAAGDAVMPSYTHVRRAQPVTVAHYLLAHAAALRRDVERFTVVRTEADAMPLGAGAIAGTNYAVDTAFLASKLGFSKVVANSIDATSDRDYVSSFLHASALAMVHLSRLAEDVVLFTGEEFGFFVLSDAVATGSSLMPQKKNPDPMELVRGKAGRTIGNLTGWLATMKSLPSGYNKDLQEDKEVLFDSEDTLMGSAGAATVVVRTLTLDRARTARGASGFLLSTDVADYLVSQGVAFRTAHEIVGGMVRKMLAEGKEFETLTPAEWKAYHPAFGDAVMKVVTAHASVRAKKTPQSTNPDAVSAQLAEIRQWLAGAQKAK
;
A
#
# COMPACT_ATOMS: atom_id res chain seq x y z
N MET A 1 30.58 -57.23 -82.27
CA MET A 1 29.15 -57.41 -82.57
C MET A 1 28.47 -57.89 -81.35
N PRO A 2 27.62 -57.08 -80.70
CA PRO A 2 26.87 -57.52 -79.51
C PRO A 2 25.43 -57.80 -79.86
N ALA A 3 24.87 -58.77 -79.14
CA ALA A 3 23.53 -59.27 -79.23
C ALA A 3 22.50 -58.36 -78.56
N ILE A 4 21.37 -58.16 -79.29
CA ILE A 4 20.21 -57.42 -78.82
C ILE A 4 19.38 -58.29 -77.91
N VAL A 5 19.20 -57.88 -76.65
CA VAL A 5 18.24 -58.51 -75.70
C VAL A 5 17.01 -57.62 -75.64
N ARG A 6 15.86 -58.18 -76.07
CA ARG A 6 14.55 -57.57 -75.95
C ARG A 6 14.05 -57.71 -74.51
N ARG A 7 13.85 -56.63 -73.78
CA ARG A 7 13.11 -56.60 -72.52
C ARG A 7 11.62 -56.34 -72.76
N ARG A 8 10.79 -57.25 -72.27
CA ARG A 8 9.37 -57.11 -72.19
C ARG A 8 9.02 -56.13 -71.06
N LEU A 9 8.22 -55.12 -71.36
CA LEU A 9 7.59 -54.22 -70.42
C LEU A 9 6.43 -54.97 -69.72
N VAL A 10 6.52 -55.10 -68.39
CA VAL A 10 5.41 -55.47 -67.53
C VAL A 10 4.96 -54.24 -66.80
N ALA A 11 3.69 -53.82 -67.03
CA ALA A 11 3.10 -52.68 -66.33
C ALA A 11 2.73 -53.10 -64.90
N PRO A 12 3.03 -52.31 -63.88
CA PRO A 12 2.54 -52.57 -62.55
C PRO A 12 1.13 -51.95 -62.37
N ALA A 13 0.21 -52.79 -61.90
CA ALA A 13 -1.09 -52.39 -61.44
C ALA A 13 -0.94 -51.60 -60.13
N LEU A 14 -1.38 -50.32 -60.09
CA LEU A 14 -1.49 -49.53 -58.88
C LEU A 14 -2.69 -50.00 -58.04
N LEU A 15 -2.41 -50.70 -56.92
CA LEU A 15 -3.39 -50.87 -55.85
C LEU A 15 -3.41 -49.58 -55.01
N VAL A 16 -4.49 -48.81 -55.08
CA VAL A 16 -4.77 -47.72 -54.15
C VAL A 16 -5.33 -48.32 -52.87
N LEU A 17 -4.48 -48.50 -51.86
CA LEU A 17 -4.94 -48.76 -50.48
C LEU A 17 -5.40 -47.46 -49.88
N ALA A 18 -6.72 -47.25 -49.76
CA ALA A 18 -7.31 -46.21 -48.95
C ALA A 18 -7.12 -46.58 -47.46
N GLY A 19 -6.03 -46.07 -46.86
CA GLY A 19 -5.82 -46.13 -45.42
C GLY A 19 -6.81 -45.24 -44.69
N LEU A 20 -7.82 -45.82 -44.06
CA LEU A 20 -8.58 -45.12 -43.01
C LEU A 20 -7.59 -44.87 -41.86
N VAL A 21 -7.09 -43.66 -41.72
CA VAL A 21 -6.47 -43.18 -40.49
C VAL A 21 -7.61 -42.95 -39.50
N ALA A 22 -7.89 -43.97 -38.68
CA ALA A 22 -8.72 -43.80 -37.50
C ALA A 22 -7.99 -42.79 -36.57
N ALA A 23 -8.54 -41.58 -36.44
CA ALA A 23 -8.08 -40.67 -35.41
C ALA A 23 -8.30 -41.35 -34.05
N ALA A 24 -7.23 -41.66 -33.37
CA ALA A 24 -7.30 -42.13 -32.00
C ALA A 24 -8.01 -41.06 -31.16
N PRO A 25 -8.98 -41.46 -30.31
CA PRO A 25 -9.60 -40.46 -29.41
C PRO A 25 -8.50 -39.86 -28.56
N ALA A 26 -8.47 -38.51 -28.53
CA ALA A 26 -7.56 -37.81 -27.62
C ALA A 26 -7.82 -38.32 -26.21
N ALA A 27 -6.81 -38.95 -25.62
CA ALA A 27 -6.90 -39.46 -24.26
C ALA A 27 -7.33 -38.31 -23.34
N ALA A 28 -8.45 -38.49 -22.64
CA ALA A 28 -8.85 -37.56 -21.60
C ALA A 28 -7.68 -37.42 -20.62
N GLN A 29 -7.17 -36.24 -20.43
CA GLN A 29 -6.13 -35.98 -19.47
C GLN A 29 -6.67 -36.35 -18.08
N ASP A 30 -5.88 -37.14 -17.33
CA ASP A 30 -6.11 -37.43 -15.92
C ASP A 30 -6.10 -36.06 -15.19
N PRO A 31 -7.18 -35.66 -14.52
CA PRO A 31 -7.25 -34.38 -13.81
C PRO A 31 -6.20 -34.21 -12.70
N ALA A 32 -5.49 -35.30 -12.34
CA ALA A 32 -4.39 -35.28 -11.36
C ALA A 32 -3.02 -34.95 -11.98
N LYS A 33 -2.89 -34.89 -13.33
CA LYS A 33 -1.58 -34.62 -13.96
C LYS A 33 -1.40 -33.12 -14.30
N PRO A 34 -0.25 -32.52 -13.92
CA PRO A 34 0.08 -31.15 -14.32
C PRO A 34 0.05 -30.96 -15.83
N LEU A 35 -0.42 -29.82 -16.32
CA LEU A 35 -0.53 -29.49 -17.75
C LEU A 35 0.82 -29.59 -18.51
N TRP A 36 1.94 -29.48 -17.80
CA TRP A 36 3.30 -29.54 -18.33
C TRP A 36 3.93 -30.95 -18.30
N SER A 37 3.19 -31.99 -17.90
CA SER A 37 3.74 -33.36 -17.62
C SER A 37 4.16 -34.16 -18.86
N GLY A 38 3.88 -33.68 -20.08
CA GLY A 38 4.07 -34.48 -21.31
C GLY A 38 5.48 -34.99 -21.61
N ARG A 39 6.54 -34.43 -21.02
CA ARG A 39 7.92 -34.85 -21.17
C ARG A 39 8.36 -35.90 -20.12
N PHE A 40 7.65 -35.96 -18.99
CA PHE A 40 8.13 -36.70 -17.82
C PHE A 40 7.61 -38.15 -17.82
N GLU A 41 8.50 -39.09 -17.61
CA GLU A 41 8.17 -40.52 -17.55
C GLU A 41 7.74 -40.97 -16.15
N VAL A 42 8.13 -40.20 -15.11
CA VAL A 42 7.83 -40.48 -13.71
C VAL A 42 6.90 -39.41 -13.15
N GLU A 43 5.94 -39.83 -12.35
CA GLU A 43 5.04 -38.89 -11.69
C GLU A 43 5.81 -37.95 -10.73
N PRO A 44 5.49 -36.65 -10.70
CA PRO A 44 6.12 -35.72 -9.78
C PRO A 44 5.87 -36.11 -8.32
N ASN A 45 6.82 -35.80 -7.46
CA ASN A 45 6.66 -36.01 -6.02
C ASN A 45 5.56 -35.12 -5.46
N LYS A 46 4.52 -35.70 -4.88
CA LYS A 46 3.34 -35.02 -4.38
C LYS A 46 3.66 -33.95 -3.31
N ALA A 47 4.64 -34.22 -2.44
CA ALA A 47 5.05 -33.26 -1.41
C ALA A 47 5.72 -32.03 -2.02
N LEU A 48 6.54 -32.20 -3.07
CA LEU A 48 7.16 -31.07 -3.79
C LEU A 48 6.15 -30.27 -4.60
N LEU A 49 5.16 -30.93 -5.21
CA LEU A 49 4.07 -30.23 -5.88
C LEU A 49 3.26 -29.38 -4.89
N ALA A 50 2.89 -29.95 -3.75
CA ALA A 50 2.14 -29.23 -2.71
C ALA A 50 2.95 -28.06 -2.12
N TRP A 51 4.27 -28.25 -1.93
CA TRP A 51 5.16 -27.20 -1.45
C TRP A 51 5.30 -26.04 -2.44
N GLY A 52 5.32 -26.35 -3.74
CA GLY A 52 5.46 -25.33 -4.81
C GLY A 52 4.15 -24.70 -5.26
N ALA A 53 3.00 -25.19 -4.78
CA ALA A 53 1.68 -24.66 -5.17
C ALA A 53 1.40 -23.30 -4.53
N SER A 54 0.78 -22.40 -5.29
CA SER A 54 0.44 -21.03 -4.87
C SER A 54 -1.07 -20.76 -4.78
N PHE A 55 -1.92 -21.70 -5.24
CA PHE A 55 -3.36 -21.47 -5.30
C PHE A 55 -3.99 -21.04 -3.97
N GLY A 56 -3.42 -21.48 -2.85
CA GLY A 56 -3.87 -21.11 -1.50
C GLY A 56 -3.92 -19.60 -1.27
N PHE A 57 -2.98 -18.86 -1.84
CA PHE A 57 -2.87 -17.40 -1.70
C PHE A 57 -3.09 -16.63 -3.01
N ASP A 58 -2.68 -17.16 -4.18
CA ASP A 58 -2.77 -16.43 -5.45
C ASP A 58 -4.19 -16.42 -6.06
N LYS A 59 -5.14 -17.17 -5.51
CA LYS A 59 -6.57 -17.02 -5.83
C LYS A 59 -7.10 -15.57 -5.64
N ARG A 60 -6.37 -14.70 -4.96
CA ARG A 60 -6.64 -13.25 -4.90
C ARG A 60 -6.53 -12.57 -6.27
N LEU A 61 -5.78 -13.17 -7.21
CA LEU A 61 -5.62 -12.71 -8.59
C LEU A 61 -6.72 -13.22 -9.53
N PHE A 62 -7.69 -13.99 -9.03
CA PHE A 62 -8.70 -14.66 -9.86
C PHE A 62 -9.40 -13.73 -10.85
N GLU A 63 -9.85 -12.55 -10.40
CA GLU A 63 -10.52 -11.59 -11.29
C GLU A 63 -9.59 -11.02 -12.34
N ASP A 64 -8.33 -10.82 -11.96
CA ASP A 64 -7.29 -10.26 -12.80
C ASP A 64 -6.89 -11.27 -13.88
N ASP A 65 -6.71 -12.56 -13.51
CA ASP A 65 -6.43 -13.65 -14.46
C ASP A 65 -7.56 -13.86 -15.47
N VAL A 66 -8.82 -13.91 -15.01
CA VAL A 66 -9.95 -14.06 -15.92
C VAL A 66 -10.06 -12.87 -16.88
N THR A 67 -9.84 -11.64 -16.38
CA THR A 67 -9.85 -10.41 -17.19
C THR A 67 -8.74 -10.42 -18.24
N GLY A 68 -7.52 -10.77 -17.84
CA GLY A 68 -6.37 -10.92 -18.74
C GLY A 68 -6.61 -12.00 -19.80
N SER A 69 -7.18 -13.16 -19.39
CA SER A 69 -7.52 -14.27 -20.27
C SER A 69 -8.61 -13.94 -21.28
N MET A 70 -9.61 -13.14 -20.90
CA MET A 70 -10.63 -12.65 -21.83
C MET A 70 -10.01 -11.73 -22.90
N ALA A 71 -9.14 -10.81 -22.50
CA ALA A 71 -8.45 -9.93 -23.44
C ALA A 71 -7.53 -10.73 -24.39
N TRP A 72 -6.83 -11.73 -23.86
CA TRP A 72 -5.95 -12.61 -24.62
C TRP A 72 -6.73 -13.40 -25.69
N ALA A 73 -7.86 -14.00 -25.33
CA ALA A 73 -8.71 -14.72 -26.28
C ALA A 73 -9.18 -13.82 -27.44
N GLU A 74 -9.53 -12.55 -27.16
CA GLU A 74 -9.90 -11.59 -28.21
C GLU A 74 -8.70 -11.24 -29.11
N ALA A 75 -7.51 -11.08 -28.53
CA ALA A 75 -6.29 -10.82 -29.30
C ALA A 75 -5.92 -12.01 -30.19
N LEU A 76 -6.07 -13.25 -29.72
CA LEU A 76 -5.88 -14.46 -30.53
C LEU A 76 -6.88 -14.56 -31.70
N ALA A 77 -8.12 -14.17 -31.48
CA ALA A 77 -9.12 -14.11 -32.57
C ALA A 77 -8.74 -13.06 -33.63
N ARG A 78 -8.27 -11.89 -33.23
CA ARG A 78 -7.77 -10.84 -34.14
C ARG A 78 -6.54 -11.31 -34.93
N ALA A 79 -5.70 -12.13 -34.32
CA ALA A 79 -4.54 -12.75 -34.97
C ALA A 79 -4.91 -13.98 -35.84
N ASN A 80 -6.20 -14.31 -36.01
CA ASN A 80 -6.72 -15.47 -36.73
C ASN A 80 -6.24 -16.83 -36.18
N VAL A 81 -5.88 -16.88 -34.89
CA VAL A 81 -5.52 -18.12 -34.17
C VAL A 81 -6.75 -18.84 -33.66
N LEU A 82 -7.75 -18.10 -33.21
CA LEU A 82 -9.08 -18.59 -32.85
C LEU A 82 -10.08 -18.20 -33.90
N THR A 83 -11.00 -19.12 -34.23
CA THR A 83 -12.18 -18.77 -34.99
C THR A 83 -13.13 -17.89 -34.17
N PRO A 84 -14.01 -17.09 -34.79
CA PRO A 84 -14.98 -16.29 -34.06
C PRO A 84 -15.86 -17.11 -33.11
N VAL A 85 -16.22 -18.34 -33.49
CA VAL A 85 -17.04 -19.26 -32.68
C VAL A 85 -16.30 -19.71 -31.42
N GLU A 86 -15.01 -20.08 -31.55
CA GLU A 86 -14.17 -20.47 -30.43
C GLU A 86 -13.92 -19.30 -29.47
N ALA A 87 -13.57 -18.13 -29.99
CA ALA A 87 -13.39 -16.93 -29.21
C ALA A 87 -14.65 -16.58 -28.41
N GLN A 88 -15.82 -16.64 -29.02
CA GLN A 88 -17.08 -16.39 -28.33
C GLN A 88 -17.40 -17.45 -27.27
N ALA A 89 -17.07 -18.72 -27.51
CA ALA A 89 -17.23 -19.79 -26.52
C ALA A 89 -16.35 -19.54 -25.30
N ILE A 90 -15.06 -19.17 -25.51
CA ILE A 90 -14.11 -18.83 -24.46
C ILE A 90 -14.60 -17.62 -23.66
N GLN A 91 -15.02 -16.53 -24.32
CA GLN A 91 -15.54 -15.34 -23.65
C GLN A 91 -16.73 -15.66 -22.74
N ARG A 92 -17.73 -16.43 -23.23
CA ARG A 92 -18.88 -16.84 -22.41
C ARG A 92 -18.48 -17.75 -21.26
N GLY A 93 -17.55 -18.68 -21.48
CA GLY A 93 -17.03 -19.57 -20.46
C GLY A 93 -16.34 -18.79 -19.33
N LEU A 94 -15.43 -17.87 -19.67
CA LEU A 94 -14.70 -17.03 -18.72
C LEU A 94 -15.65 -16.07 -17.98
N SER A 95 -16.63 -15.44 -18.65
CA SER A 95 -17.63 -14.60 -17.98
C SER A 95 -18.40 -15.37 -16.92
N SER A 96 -18.86 -16.58 -17.26
CA SER A 96 -19.58 -17.45 -16.30
C SER A 96 -18.69 -17.90 -15.12
N ILE A 97 -17.39 -18.12 -15.37
CA ILE A 97 -16.42 -18.43 -14.30
C ILE A 97 -16.26 -17.23 -13.37
N LEU A 98 -16.11 -16.03 -13.94
CA LEU A 98 -15.97 -14.79 -13.18
C LEU A 98 -17.18 -14.51 -12.29
N GLU A 99 -18.39 -14.62 -12.87
CA GLU A 99 -19.66 -14.42 -12.14
C GLU A 99 -19.76 -15.42 -10.97
N ARG A 100 -19.43 -16.68 -11.19
CA ARG A 100 -19.49 -17.71 -10.16
C ARG A 100 -18.47 -17.46 -9.05
N GLY A 101 -17.22 -17.13 -9.38
CA GLY A 101 -16.18 -16.84 -8.38
C GLY A 101 -16.48 -15.60 -7.53
N ARG A 102 -17.15 -14.59 -8.12
CA ARG A 102 -17.63 -13.42 -7.38
C ARG A 102 -18.79 -13.74 -6.44
N ALA A 103 -19.68 -14.62 -6.87
CA ALA A 103 -20.86 -14.99 -6.08
C ALA A 103 -20.57 -15.99 -4.96
N ASP A 104 -19.56 -16.85 -5.13
CA ASP A 104 -19.24 -17.94 -4.21
C ASP A 104 -17.73 -18.10 -4.05
N ALA A 105 -17.19 -17.62 -2.92
CA ALA A 105 -15.77 -17.75 -2.59
C ALA A 105 -15.34 -19.22 -2.43
N ALA A 106 -16.24 -20.15 -2.06
CA ALA A 106 -15.93 -21.58 -1.94
C ALA A 106 -15.65 -22.23 -3.31
N PHE A 107 -16.13 -21.62 -4.39
CA PHE A 107 -15.80 -22.03 -5.75
C PHE A 107 -14.28 -21.97 -6.02
N LEU A 108 -13.56 -21.03 -5.43
CA LEU A 108 -12.10 -20.85 -5.59
C LEU A 108 -11.35 -21.84 -4.69
N SER A 109 -11.52 -23.13 -4.99
CA SER A 109 -10.89 -24.24 -4.28
C SER A 109 -10.63 -25.42 -5.24
N GLY A 110 -9.57 -26.16 -5.01
CA GLY A 110 -9.19 -27.32 -5.83
C GLY A 110 -7.75 -27.76 -5.58
N PRO A 111 -7.32 -28.81 -6.27
CA PRO A 111 -5.96 -29.35 -6.19
C PRO A 111 -4.97 -28.63 -7.14
N ASP A 112 -5.37 -27.53 -7.72
CA ASP A 112 -4.63 -26.84 -8.77
C ASP A 112 -3.33 -26.21 -8.21
N GLU A 113 -2.29 -26.14 -9.04
CA GLU A 113 -0.99 -25.54 -8.66
C GLU A 113 -1.13 -24.03 -8.37
N ASP A 114 -1.89 -23.34 -9.20
CA ASP A 114 -2.07 -21.89 -9.15
C ASP A 114 -3.47 -21.49 -9.66
N VAL A 115 -3.83 -20.23 -9.51
CA VAL A 115 -5.12 -19.66 -9.97
C VAL A 115 -5.29 -19.81 -11.49
N HIS A 116 -4.21 -19.74 -12.24
CA HIS A 116 -4.21 -19.86 -13.69
C HIS A 116 -4.60 -21.27 -14.13
N SER A 117 -4.01 -22.30 -13.49
CA SER A 117 -4.35 -23.70 -13.72
C SER A 117 -5.80 -23.99 -13.36
N PHE A 118 -6.28 -23.41 -12.26
CA PHE A 118 -7.69 -23.49 -11.86
C PHE A 118 -8.63 -22.93 -12.94
N VAL A 119 -8.39 -21.70 -13.39
CA VAL A 119 -9.22 -21.04 -14.40
C VAL A 119 -9.21 -21.84 -15.72
N GLU A 120 -8.03 -22.27 -16.17
CA GLU A 120 -7.88 -23.06 -17.40
C GLU A 120 -8.59 -24.39 -17.30
N ARG A 121 -8.43 -25.16 -16.22
CA ARG A 121 -9.12 -26.44 -15.99
C ARG A 121 -10.64 -26.25 -16.00
N VAL A 122 -11.17 -25.31 -15.23
CA VAL A 122 -12.62 -25.06 -15.15
C VAL A 122 -13.17 -24.63 -16.50
N LEU A 123 -12.42 -23.85 -17.28
CA LEU A 123 -12.81 -23.46 -18.63
C LEU A 123 -12.87 -24.68 -19.56
N ILE A 124 -11.86 -25.53 -19.56
CA ILE A 124 -11.82 -26.76 -20.37
C ILE A 124 -12.97 -27.70 -19.99
N GLU A 125 -13.27 -27.89 -18.72
CA GLU A 125 -14.40 -28.69 -18.25
C GLU A 125 -15.75 -28.17 -18.78
N ARG A 126 -15.88 -26.84 -18.94
CA ARG A 126 -17.13 -26.20 -19.40
C ARG A 126 -17.34 -26.20 -20.91
N ILE A 127 -16.28 -25.96 -21.67
CA ILE A 127 -16.39 -25.70 -23.11
C ILE A 127 -15.58 -26.66 -23.99
N GLY A 128 -14.81 -27.60 -23.38
CA GLY A 128 -14.03 -28.61 -24.10
C GLY A 128 -12.87 -28.04 -24.91
N GLU A 129 -12.70 -28.52 -26.16
CA GLU A 129 -11.57 -28.18 -27.04
C GLU A 129 -11.28 -26.68 -27.22
N PRO A 130 -12.27 -25.78 -27.38
CA PRO A 130 -11.97 -24.36 -27.43
C PRO A 130 -11.19 -23.84 -26.19
N GLY A 131 -11.48 -24.37 -25.00
CA GLY A 131 -10.80 -24.00 -23.77
C GLY A 131 -9.31 -24.30 -23.80
N ARG A 132 -8.90 -25.45 -24.42
CA ARG A 132 -7.49 -25.84 -24.58
C ARG A 132 -6.69 -24.89 -25.47
N LYS A 133 -7.34 -24.09 -26.30
CA LYS A 133 -6.69 -23.13 -27.20
C LYS A 133 -6.37 -21.78 -26.53
N LEU A 134 -6.92 -21.52 -25.35
CA LEU A 134 -6.75 -20.21 -24.68
C LEU A 134 -5.27 -19.91 -24.39
N HIS A 135 -4.47 -20.92 -24.02
CA HIS A 135 -3.06 -20.73 -23.66
C HIS A 135 -2.14 -20.55 -24.87
N THR A 136 -2.64 -20.66 -26.11
CA THR A 136 -1.81 -20.53 -27.33
C THR A 136 -1.02 -19.23 -27.35
N GLY A 137 0.30 -19.32 -27.50
CA GLY A 137 1.22 -18.20 -27.61
C GLY A 137 1.49 -17.42 -26.33
N ARG A 138 0.84 -17.74 -25.22
CA ARG A 138 1.06 -17.17 -23.90
C ARG A 138 1.93 -18.11 -23.05
N SER A 139 2.64 -17.53 -22.11
CA SER A 139 3.32 -18.28 -21.03
C SER A 139 2.71 -17.95 -19.68
N ARG A 140 2.92 -18.81 -18.70
CA ARG A 140 2.63 -18.49 -17.29
C ARG A 140 3.41 -17.25 -16.83
N ASN A 141 4.60 -16.99 -17.41
CA ASN A 141 5.49 -15.90 -17.04
C ASN A 141 4.90 -14.52 -17.37
N ASP A 142 4.37 -14.31 -18.56
CA ASP A 142 3.72 -13.04 -18.93
C ASP A 142 2.30 -12.94 -18.39
N GLN A 143 1.62 -14.07 -18.17
CA GLN A 143 0.30 -14.15 -17.55
C GLN A 143 0.33 -13.67 -16.10
N VAL A 144 1.19 -14.25 -15.24
CA VAL A 144 1.32 -13.79 -13.84
C VAL A 144 1.79 -12.35 -13.76
N GLY A 145 2.62 -11.91 -14.72
CA GLY A 145 3.09 -10.53 -14.82
C GLY A 145 1.94 -9.54 -15.04
N VAL A 146 0.99 -9.84 -15.92
CA VAL A 146 -0.18 -8.96 -16.15
C VAL A 146 -1.13 -8.98 -14.97
N ASP A 147 -1.37 -10.14 -14.38
CA ASP A 147 -2.32 -10.29 -13.28
C ASP A 147 -1.86 -9.51 -12.04
N MET A 148 -0.59 -9.60 -11.68
CA MET A 148 -0.02 -8.82 -10.59
C MET A 148 -0.11 -7.31 -10.83
N ARG A 149 0.12 -6.85 -12.06
CA ARG A 149 -0.01 -5.43 -12.41
C ARG A 149 -1.48 -4.95 -12.38
N LEU A 150 -2.42 -5.76 -12.89
CA LEU A 150 -3.85 -5.50 -12.79
C LEU A 150 -4.29 -5.43 -11.32
N TYR A 151 -3.86 -6.40 -10.51
CA TYR A 151 -4.15 -6.44 -9.08
C TYR A 151 -3.68 -5.18 -8.37
N VAL A 152 -2.40 -4.83 -8.51
CA VAL A 152 -1.82 -3.63 -7.86
C VAL A 152 -2.57 -2.37 -8.28
N ARG A 153 -2.83 -2.19 -9.58
CA ARG A 153 -3.58 -1.03 -10.09
C ARG A 153 -5.00 -0.95 -9.54
N ARG A 154 -5.65 -2.09 -9.36
CA ARG A 154 -7.01 -2.19 -8.83
C ARG A 154 -7.07 -1.93 -7.31
N ARG A 155 -6.03 -2.36 -6.56
CA ARG A 155 -6.02 -2.28 -5.10
C ARG A 155 -5.52 -0.95 -4.54
N ILE A 156 -4.68 -0.23 -5.29
CA ILE A 156 -4.15 1.08 -4.86
C ILE A 156 -5.26 2.08 -4.49
N PRO A 157 -6.34 2.26 -5.24
CA PRO A 157 -7.42 3.16 -4.84
C PRO A 157 -8.01 2.83 -3.45
N ASP A 158 -8.18 1.56 -3.10
CA ASP A 158 -8.71 1.15 -1.80
C ASP A 158 -7.72 1.46 -0.66
N LEU A 159 -6.42 1.23 -0.89
CA LEU A 159 -5.35 1.61 0.04
C LEU A 159 -5.31 3.13 0.27
N GLN A 160 -5.38 3.90 -0.81
CA GLN A 160 -5.45 5.36 -0.72
C GLN A 160 -6.68 5.81 0.07
N GLN A 161 -7.84 5.21 -0.15
CA GLN A 161 -9.07 5.52 0.61
C GLN A 161 -8.91 5.20 2.10
N SER A 162 -8.24 4.12 2.47
CA SER A 162 -7.98 3.80 3.87
C SER A 162 -7.11 4.86 4.55
N LEU A 163 -6.07 5.37 3.88
CA LEU A 163 -5.24 6.46 4.38
C LEU A 163 -5.99 7.80 4.42
N LEU A 164 -6.80 8.10 3.40
CA LEU A 164 -7.65 9.30 3.36
C LEU A 164 -8.64 9.32 4.53
N ALA A 165 -9.13 8.15 4.97
CA ALA A 165 -10.01 8.05 6.13
C ALA A 165 -9.31 8.44 7.45
N VAL A 166 -8.03 8.09 7.61
CA VAL A 166 -7.22 8.52 8.77
C VAL A 166 -6.98 10.03 8.72
N ILE A 167 -6.63 10.57 7.54
CA ILE A 167 -6.42 12.01 7.35
C ILE A 167 -7.70 12.79 7.67
N ASP A 168 -8.85 12.32 7.19
CA ASP A 168 -10.15 12.92 7.47
C ASP A 168 -10.47 12.94 8.99
N ALA A 169 -10.18 11.84 9.68
CA ALA A 169 -10.33 11.75 11.13
C ALA A 169 -9.44 12.77 11.86
N LEU A 170 -8.18 12.91 11.47
CA LEU A 170 -7.24 13.89 12.01
C LEU A 170 -7.69 15.33 11.76
N VAL A 171 -8.14 15.64 10.55
CA VAL A 171 -8.67 16.96 10.16
C VAL A 171 -9.95 17.30 10.92
N THR A 172 -10.81 16.31 11.17
CA THR A 172 -12.03 16.48 11.98
C THR A 172 -11.66 16.82 13.42
N GLN A 173 -10.76 16.08 14.03
CA GLN A 173 -10.28 16.33 15.39
C GLN A 173 -9.54 17.67 15.51
N ALA A 174 -8.70 18.01 14.53
CA ALA A 174 -8.02 19.30 14.46
C ALA A 174 -9.01 20.46 14.42
N THR A 175 -10.09 20.30 13.67
CA THR A 175 -11.17 21.30 13.61
C THR A 175 -11.91 21.44 14.94
N ALA A 176 -12.25 20.34 15.58
CA ALA A 176 -12.94 20.31 16.87
C ALA A 176 -12.08 20.87 18.02
N ALA A 177 -10.75 20.73 17.91
CA ALA A 177 -9.82 21.29 18.88
C ALA A 177 -9.84 22.83 18.92
N GLY A 178 -10.13 23.51 17.79
CA GLY A 178 -10.20 24.96 17.72
C GLY A 178 -8.88 25.63 18.12
N ASP A 179 -8.93 26.51 19.11
CA ASP A 179 -7.79 27.26 19.64
C ASP A 179 -7.05 26.55 20.80
N ALA A 180 -7.41 25.32 21.13
CA ALA A 180 -6.77 24.58 22.22
C ALA A 180 -5.25 24.49 22.01
N VAL A 181 -4.52 24.75 23.08
CA VAL A 181 -3.05 24.67 23.10
C VAL A 181 -2.58 23.43 23.84
N MET A 182 -1.40 22.93 23.45
CA MET A 182 -0.71 21.82 24.09
C MET A 182 0.81 22.07 24.07
N PRO A 183 1.59 21.37 24.94
CA PRO A 183 3.05 21.41 24.82
C PRO A 183 3.49 20.60 23.59
N SER A 184 4.46 21.11 22.83
CA SER A 184 5.23 20.31 21.90
C SER A 184 6.42 19.66 22.61
N TYR A 185 7.03 18.68 21.96
CA TYR A 185 8.16 17.93 22.50
C TYR A 185 9.31 17.84 21.51
N THR A 186 10.51 18.05 22.02
CA THR A 186 11.77 17.65 21.37
C THR A 186 12.59 16.88 22.40
N HIS A 187 13.26 15.80 22.00
CA HIS A 187 14.01 14.94 22.94
C HIS A 187 13.18 14.41 24.14
N VAL A 188 11.87 14.21 23.91
CA VAL A 188 10.90 13.85 24.95
C VAL A 188 10.85 14.89 26.10
N ARG A 189 11.29 16.12 25.84
CA ARG A 189 11.18 17.27 26.76
C ARG A 189 10.18 18.27 26.21
N ARG A 190 9.41 18.87 27.10
CA ARG A 190 8.50 19.98 26.72
C ARG A 190 9.32 21.09 26.07
N ALA A 191 8.88 21.56 24.90
CA ALA A 191 9.60 22.55 24.12
C ALA A 191 8.83 23.90 24.09
N GLN A 192 7.90 24.06 23.18
CA GLN A 192 7.13 25.29 23.00
C GLN A 192 5.62 24.97 22.94
N PRO A 193 4.75 25.92 23.29
CA PRO A 193 3.33 25.77 23.05
C PRO A 193 3.02 25.65 21.56
N VAL A 194 2.09 24.75 21.23
CA VAL A 194 1.51 24.63 19.88
C VAL A 194 -0.01 24.48 19.99
N THR A 195 -0.74 24.76 18.93
CA THR A 195 -2.15 24.40 18.89
C THR A 195 -2.30 22.89 18.68
N VAL A 196 -3.31 22.28 19.30
CA VAL A 196 -3.63 20.86 19.11
C VAL A 196 -3.91 20.58 17.62
N ALA A 197 -4.58 21.51 16.93
CA ALA A 197 -4.83 21.41 15.50
C ALA A 197 -3.54 21.29 14.69
N HIS A 198 -2.53 22.13 14.99
CA HIS A 198 -1.24 22.07 14.31
C HIS A 198 -0.53 20.72 14.50
N TYR A 199 -0.57 20.20 15.72
CA TYR A 199 -0.01 18.88 16.05
C TYR A 199 -0.68 17.76 15.24
N LEU A 200 -2.02 17.73 15.18
CA LEU A 200 -2.75 16.69 14.43
C LEU A 200 -2.53 16.82 12.92
N LEU A 201 -2.41 18.04 12.38
CA LEU A 201 -2.11 18.26 10.98
C LEU A 201 -0.71 17.81 10.56
N ALA A 202 0.26 17.72 11.48
CA ALA A 202 1.57 17.17 11.18
C ALA A 202 1.50 15.68 10.79
N HIS A 203 0.66 14.89 11.47
CA HIS A 203 0.40 13.50 11.09
C HIS A 203 -0.36 13.40 9.77
N ALA A 204 -1.38 14.25 9.57
CA ALA A 204 -2.11 14.31 8.31
C ALA A 204 -1.21 14.62 7.11
N ALA A 205 -0.25 15.53 7.26
CA ALA A 205 0.73 15.87 6.22
C ALA A 205 1.66 14.71 5.86
N ALA A 206 2.05 13.88 6.85
CA ALA A 206 2.85 12.68 6.60
C ALA A 206 2.06 11.65 5.76
N LEU A 207 0.82 11.35 6.17
CA LEU A 207 -0.04 10.40 5.48
C LEU A 207 -0.46 10.88 4.08
N ARG A 208 -0.61 12.19 3.86
CA ARG A 208 -0.85 12.75 2.53
C ARG A 208 0.27 12.37 1.55
N ARG A 209 1.52 12.47 1.96
CA ARG A 209 2.67 12.03 1.15
C ARG A 209 2.64 10.53 0.84
N ASP A 210 2.05 9.72 1.74
CA ASP A 210 1.90 8.28 1.51
C ASP A 210 0.83 8.01 0.44
N VAL A 211 -0.30 8.73 0.46
CA VAL A 211 -1.31 8.67 -0.62
C VAL A 211 -0.68 8.99 -1.98
N GLU A 212 0.16 10.02 -2.04
CA GLU A 212 0.86 10.42 -3.26
C GLU A 212 1.87 9.35 -3.73
N ARG A 213 2.58 8.65 -2.83
CA ARG A 213 3.47 7.53 -3.17
C ARG A 213 2.74 6.40 -3.85
N PHE A 214 1.56 6.03 -3.39
CA PHE A 214 0.76 4.99 -4.05
C PHE A 214 0.34 5.38 -5.47
N THR A 215 0.19 6.66 -5.78
CA THR A 215 -0.03 7.12 -7.17
C THR A 215 1.19 6.81 -8.05
N VAL A 216 2.42 6.97 -7.53
CA VAL A 216 3.65 6.60 -8.25
C VAL A 216 3.69 5.08 -8.49
N VAL A 217 3.41 4.27 -7.47
CA VAL A 217 3.34 2.79 -7.60
C VAL A 217 2.35 2.37 -8.68
N ARG A 218 1.16 3.00 -8.72
CA ARG A 218 0.16 2.74 -9.75
C ARG A 218 0.69 3.03 -11.16
N THR A 219 1.44 4.11 -11.31
CA THR A 219 2.08 4.49 -12.60
C THR A 219 3.15 3.50 -13.03
N GLU A 220 3.94 2.97 -12.09
CA GLU A 220 4.95 1.94 -12.37
C GLU A 220 4.31 0.61 -12.80
N ALA A 221 3.20 0.22 -12.16
CA ALA A 221 2.42 -0.96 -12.55
C ALA A 221 1.68 -0.79 -13.89
N ASP A 222 1.60 0.43 -14.45
CA ASP A 222 0.80 0.75 -15.64
C ASP A 222 1.54 0.48 -16.94
N ALA A 223 2.06 -0.76 -17.09
CA ALA A 223 2.70 -1.24 -18.31
C ALA A 223 2.31 -2.70 -18.58
N MET A 224 1.77 -2.99 -19.78
CA MET A 224 1.19 -4.28 -20.16
C MET A 224 2.29 -5.25 -20.65
N PRO A 225 2.46 -6.44 -20.02
CA PRO A 225 3.52 -7.40 -20.36
C PRO A 225 3.10 -8.49 -21.34
N LEU A 226 1.78 -8.72 -21.59
CA LEU A 226 1.31 -9.81 -22.44
C LEU A 226 1.87 -9.72 -23.87
N GLY A 227 2.24 -10.87 -24.40
CA GLY A 227 2.93 -10.99 -25.67
C GLY A 227 4.45 -11.20 -25.50
N ALA A 228 4.96 -11.09 -24.27
CA ALA A 228 6.34 -11.45 -23.95
C ALA A 228 6.55 -12.97 -23.99
N GLY A 229 5.48 -13.76 -23.89
CA GLY A 229 5.55 -15.22 -23.81
C GLY A 229 6.38 -15.67 -22.61
N ALA A 230 7.18 -16.73 -22.78
CA ALA A 230 8.07 -17.17 -21.71
C ALA A 230 9.20 -16.19 -21.41
N ILE A 231 9.76 -15.55 -22.46
CA ILE A 231 10.89 -14.59 -22.36
C ILE A 231 11.23 -13.90 -23.72
N ALA A 232 10.91 -14.53 -24.86
CA ALA A 232 11.39 -14.12 -26.18
C ALA A 232 10.29 -13.55 -27.10
N GLY A 233 9.08 -13.36 -26.57
CA GLY A 233 7.91 -13.01 -27.36
C GLY A 233 7.12 -14.24 -27.81
N THR A 234 6.16 -14.03 -28.72
CA THR A 234 5.31 -15.08 -29.28
C THR A 234 5.42 -15.10 -30.82
N ASN A 235 5.21 -16.28 -31.44
CA ASN A 235 5.20 -16.46 -32.89
C ASN A 235 3.88 -16.02 -33.54
N TYR A 236 2.90 -15.61 -32.76
CA TYR A 236 1.58 -15.18 -33.22
C TYR A 236 1.53 -13.66 -33.33
N ALA A 237 0.91 -13.15 -34.37
CA ALA A 237 0.80 -11.70 -34.64
C ALA A 237 -0.24 -11.03 -33.71
N VAL A 238 0.00 -11.12 -32.41
CA VAL A 238 -0.89 -10.55 -31.37
C VAL A 238 -0.68 -9.05 -31.30
N ASP A 239 -1.76 -8.27 -31.38
CA ASP A 239 -1.75 -6.82 -31.21
C ASP A 239 -1.62 -6.46 -29.72
N THR A 240 -0.40 -6.18 -29.29
CA THR A 240 -0.10 -5.81 -27.90
C THR A 240 -0.60 -4.40 -27.52
N ALA A 241 -0.74 -3.49 -28.50
CA ALA A 241 -1.34 -2.17 -28.27
C ALA A 241 -2.85 -2.29 -28.00
N PHE A 242 -3.52 -3.17 -28.73
CA PHE A 242 -4.92 -3.52 -28.44
C PHE A 242 -5.06 -4.11 -27.04
N LEU A 243 -4.20 -5.06 -26.64
CA LEU A 243 -4.21 -5.65 -25.30
C LEU A 243 -4.03 -4.59 -24.21
N ALA A 244 -3.07 -3.68 -24.38
CA ALA A 244 -2.87 -2.59 -23.44
C ALA A 244 -4.13 -1.73 -23.30
N SER A 245 -4.71 -1.30 -24.42
CA SER A 245 -5.96 -0.51 -24.42
C SER A 245 -7.11 -1.26 -23.78
N LYS A 246 -7.30 -2.55 -24.11
CA LYS A 246 -8.38 -3.40 -23.60
C LYS A 246 -8.31 -3.59 -22.09
N LEU A 247 -7.10 -3.72 -21.55
CA LEU A 247 -6.84 -3.90 -20.11
C LEU A 247 -6.61 -2.58 -19.37
N GLY A 248 -6.74 -1.44 -20.09
CA GLY A 248 -6.61 -0.11 -19.52
C GLY A 248 -5.19 0.28 -19.12
N PHE A 249 -4.16 -0.32 -19.73
CA PHE A 249 -2.76 0.09 -19.55
C PHE A 249 -2.40 1.24 -20.49
N SER A 250 -1.57 2.16 -20.00
CA SER A 250 -1.12 3.32 -20.79
C SER A 250 -0.02 2.99 -21.79
N LYS A 251 0.73 1.90 -21.57
CA LYS A 251 1.88 1.49 -22.38
C LYS A 251 2.06 -0.03 -22.38
N VAL A 252 2.86 -0.52 -23.33
CA VAL A 252 3.36 -1.90 -23.38
C VAL A 252 4.80 -1.91 -22.86
N VAL A 253 5.20 -2.97 -22.12
CA VAL A 253 6.60 -3.16 -21.71
C VAL A 253 7.47 -3.37 -22.95
N ALA A 254 8.54 -2.62 -23.08
CA ALA A 254 9.32 -2.54 -24.32
C ALA A 254 10.16 -3.78 -24.61
N ASN A 255 10.56 -4.54 -23.60
CA ASN A 255 11.44 -5.71 -23.72
C ASN A 255 10.79 -6.93 -23.09
N SER A 256 10.78 -8.07 -23.80
CA SER A 256 10.12 -9.29 -23.36
C SER A 256 10.82 -9.99 -22.18
N ILE A 257 12.14 -9.84 -22.04
CA ILE A 257 12.87 -10.37 -20.88
C ILE A 257 12.48 -9.59 -19.63
N ASP A 258 12.47 -8.26 -19.73
CA ASP A 258 12.06 -7.34 -18.69
C ASP A 258 10.59 -7.58 -18.29
N ALA A 259 9.71 -7.73 -19.28
CA ALA A 259 8.27 -7.96 -19.06
C ALA A 259 7.96 -9.17 -18.19
N THR A 260 8.79 -10.22 -18.24
CA THR A 260 8.60 -11.45 -17.46
C THR A 260 9.29 -11.41 -16.09
N SER A 261 10.26 -10.53 -15.88
CA SER A 261 11.09 -10.48 -14.66
C SER A 261 10.89 -9.25 -13.80
N ASP A 262 10.41 -8.13 -14.36
CA ASP A 262 10.24 -6.88 -13.61
C ASP A 262 9.23 -7.03 -12.48
N ARG A 263 9.67 -6.61 -11.29
CA ARG A 263 8.88 -6.50 -10.07
C ARG A 263 9.20 -5.20 -9.32
N ASP A 264 9.69 -4.17 -10.01
CA ASP A 264 10.02 -2.89 -9.38
C ASP A 264 8.77 -2.27 -8.75
N TYR A 265 7.62 -2.36 -9.42
CA TYR A 265 6.35 -1.91 -8.88
C TYR A 265 5.92 -2.65 -7.58
N VAL A 266 6.33 -3.93 -7.39
CA VAL A 266 6.14 -4.67 -6.13
C VAL A 266 7.05 -4.10 -5.05
N SER A 267 8.32 -3.86 -5.37
CA SER A 267 9.29 -3.24 -4.46
C SER A 267 8.82 -1.84 -4.02
N SER A 268 8.32 -1.04 -4.96
CA SER A 268 7.76 0.29 -4.69
C SER A 268 6.48 0.21 -3.85
N PHE A 269 5.61 -0.78 -4.09
CA PHE A 269 4.42 -1.03 -3.28
C PHE A 269 4.78 -1.36 -1.83
N LEU A 270 5.74 -2.27 -1.63
CA LEU A 270 6.21 -2.66 -0.30
C LEU A 270 6.89 -1.49 0.42
N HIS A 271 7.68 -0.68 -0.30
CA HIS A 271 8.28 0.53 0.26
C HIS A 271 7.22 1.56 0.69
N ALA A 272 6.23 1.83 -0.16
CA ALA A 272 5.14 2.75 0.16
C ALA A 272 4.35 2.26 1.38
N SER A 273 4.05 0.95 1.43
CA SER A 273 3.35 0.32 2.56
C SER A 273 4.16 0.40 3.86
N ALA A 274 5.45 0.08 3.81
CA ALA A 274 6.33 0.13 4.98
C ALA A 274 6.45 1.57 5.52
N LEU A 275 6.59 2.57 4.65
CA LEU A 275 6.71 3.97 5.07
C LEU A 275 5.38 4.52 5.62
N ALA A 276 4.24 4.17 5.01
CA ALA A 276 2.92 4.50 5.55
C ALA A 276 2.73 3.89 6.96
N MET A 277 3.13 2.64 7.16
CA MET A 277 3.10 1.99 8.46
C MET A 277 4.05 2.64 9.48
N VAL A 278 5.21 3.17 9.06
CA VAL A 278 6.09 3.98 9.93
C VAL A 278 5.37 5.24 10.40
N HIS A 279 4.65 5.94 9.51
CA HIS A 279 3.89 7.14 9.89
C HIS A 279 2.71 6.80 10.81
N LEU A 280 1.97 5.72 10.53
CA LEU A 280 0.91 5.22 11.42
C LEU A 280 1.48 4.77 12.78
N SER A 281 2.65 4.15 12.81
CA SER A 281 3.34 3.77 14.04
C SER A 281 3.72 4.98 14.90
N ARG A 282 4.17 6.08 14.29
CA ARG A 282 4.47 7.33 15.02
C ARG A 282 3.21 7.97 15.57
N LEU A 283 2.11 7.99 14.81
CA LEU A 283 0.81 8.43 15.31
C LEU A 283 0.36 7.55 16.49
N ALA A 284 0.53 6.23 16.34
CA ALA A 284 0.18 5.27 17.38
C ALA A 284 0.97 5.47 18.66
N GLU A 285 2.29 5.70 18.56
CA GLU A 285 3.15 6.01 19.71
C GLU A 285 2.68 7.26 20.46
N ASP A 286 2.40 8.33 19.72
CA ASP A 286 1.91 9.56 20.32
C ASP A 286 0.54 9.38 21.00
N VAL A 287 -0.37 8.61 20.40
CA VAL A 287 -1.67 8.30 21.02
C VAL A 287 -1.47 7.46 22.29
N VAL A 288 -0.61 6.45 22.28
CA VAL A 288 -0.28 5.63 23.45
C VAL A 288 0.25 6.51 24.59
N LEU A 289 1.22 7.38 24.30
CA LEU A 289 1.81 8.27 25.31
C LEU A 289 0.79 9.30 25.82
N PHE A 290 0.08 9.98 24.93
CA PHE A 290 -0.78 11.11 25.28
C PHE A 290 -2.13 10.71 25.87
N THR A 291 -2.48 9.41 25.80
CA THR A 291 -3.64 8.86 26.52
C THR A 291 -3.24 8.22 27.85
N GLY A 292 -1.94 8.06 28.14
CA GLY A 292 -1.42 7.57 29.42
C GLY A 292 -1.62 8.57 30.55
N GLU A 293 -1.60 8.08 31.80
CA GLU A 293 -1.91 8.86 33.00
C GLU A 293 -0.96 10.03 33.23
N GLU A 294 0.32 9.89 32.87
CA GLU A 294 1.36 10.92 33.02
C GLU A 294 1.09 12.13 32.13
N PHE A 295 0.61 11.90 30.90
CA PHE A 295 0.28 12.98 29.95
C PHE A 295 -1.21 13.33 30.03
N GLY A 296 -2.09 12.37 29.68
CA GLY A 296 -3.55 12.50 29.73
C GLY A 296 -4.09 13.65 28.89
N PHE A 297 -3.44 13.98 27.78
CA PHE A 297 -3.90 15.05 26.88
C PHE A 297 -5.12 14.63 26.07
N PHE A 298 -5.25 13.33 25.82
CA PHE A 298 -6.40 12.72 25.18
C PHE A 298 -6.97 11.59 26.05
N VAL A 299 -8.26 11.34 25.90
CA VAL A 299 -8.97 10.23 26.55
C VAL A 299 -9.44 9.27 25.47
N LEU A 300 -9.12 7.98 25.60
CA LEU A 300 -9.63 6.93 24.73
C LEU A 300 -11.13 6.68 25.03
N SER A 301 -11.91 6.42 23.99
CA SER A 301 -13.25 5.86 24.15
C SER A 301 -13.17 4.42 24.67
N ASP A 302 -14.15 3.99 25.46
CA ASP A 302 -14.27 2.60 25.92
C ASP A 302 -14.43 1.61 24.75
N ALA A 303 -14.98 2.08 23.63
CA ALA A 303 -15.17 1.27 22.43
C ALA A 303 -13.87 0.86 21.73
N VAL A 304 -12.75 1.53 22.02
CA VAL A 304 -11.44 1.30 21.39
C VAL A 304 -10.32 1.01 22.39
N ALA A 305 -10.68 0.70 23.62
CA ALA A 305 -9.75 0.36 24.69
C ALA A 305 -10.07 -1.02 25.24
N THR A 306 -9.07 -1.65 25.86
CA THR A 306 -9.25 -2.92 26.57
C THR A 306 -8.99 -2.73 28.06
N GLY A 307 -9.60 -3.59 28.88
CA GLY A 307 -9.36 -3.60 30.33
C GLY A 307 -8.29 -4.62 30.74
N SER A 308 -8.02 -4.65 32.03
CA SER A 308 -7.21 -5.70 32.64
C SER A 308 -8.11 -6.66 33.46
N SER A 309 -7.88 -7.96 33.34
CA SER A 309 -8.55 -8.96 34.16
C SER A 309 -8.15 -8.91 35.63
N LEU A 310 -7.02 -8.27 35.95
CA LEU A 310 -6.49 -8.15 37.33
C LEU A 310 -6.65 -6.73 37.89
N MET A 311 -6.51 -5.70 37.08
CA MET A 311 -6.47 -4.31 37.49
C MET A 311 -7.71 -3.55 37.00
N PRO A 312 -8.75 -3.36 37.82
CA PRO A 312 -10.07 -2.85 37.38
C PRO A 312 -10.01 -1.41 36.80
N GLN A 313 -9.04 -0.62 37.22
CA GLN A 313 -8.87 0.77 36.79
C GLN A 313 -8.17 0.91 35.41
N LYS A 314 -7.54 -0.17 34.91
CA LYS A 314 -6.64 -0.08 33.75
C LYS A 314 -7.41 -0.05 32.45
N LYS A 315 -7.02 0.87 31.57
CA LYS A 315 -7.57 1.08 30.24
C LYS A 315 -6.43 1.13 29.23
N ASN A 316 -6.32 0.12 28.37
CA ASN A 316 -5.19 -0.08 27.48
C ASN A 316 -5.48 0.43 26.07
N PRO A 317 -4.50 1.03 25.37
CA PRO A 317 -4.61 1.47 23.98
C PRO A 317 -4.22 0.36 22.99
N ASP A 318 -4.62 -0.91 23.24
CA ASP A 318 -4.19 -2.10 22.49
C ASP A 318 -4.27 -1.94 20.96
N PRO A 319 -5.29 -1.31 20.35
CA PRO A 319 -5.32 -1.14 18.90
C PRO A 319 -4.13 -0.33 18.37
N MET A 320 -3.71 0.71 19.11
CA MET A 320 -2.57 1.54 18.69
C MET A 320 -1.23 0.84 18.96
N GLU A 321 -1.12 0.07 20.02
CA GLU A 321 0.06 -0.79 20.25
C GLU A 321 0.22 -1.81 19.14
N LEU A 322 -0.87 -2.42 18.65
CA LEU A 322 -0.84 -3.33 17.52
C LEU A 322 -0.46 -2.63 16.21
N VAL A 323 -0.95 -1.42 15.94
CA VAL A 323 -0.52 -0.62 14.78
C VAL A 323 0.99 -0.38 14.83
N ARG A 324 1.51 0.00 16.00
CA ARG A 324 2.95 0.19 16.22
C ARG A 324 3.74 -1.10 15.97
N GLY A 325 3.30 -2.22 16.53
CA GLY A 325 3.95 -3.53 16.37
C GLY A 325 3.94 -4.03 14.92
N LYS A 326 2.81 -3.87 14.22
CA LYS A 326 2.62 -4.34 12.83
C LYS A 326 3.49 -3.57 11.81
N ALA A 327 3.99 -2.38 12.13
CA ALA A 327 4.94 -1.67 11.26
C ALA A 327 6.22 -2.50 11.02
N GLY A 328 6.70 -3.23 12.03
CA GLY A 328 7.85 -4.12 11.88
C GLY A 328 7.62 -5.24 10.86
N ARG A 329 6.39 -5.72 10.71
CA ARG A 329 6.02 -6.76 9.74
C ARG A 329 6.17 -6.26 8.31
N THR A 330 5.64 -5.09 7.97
CA THR A 330 5.77 -4.52 6.60
C THR A 330 7.21 -4.15 6.24
N ILE A 331 8.00 -3.69 7.23
CA ILE A 331 9.44 -3.46 7.03
C ILE A 331 10.16 -4.79 6.75
N GLY A 332 9.81 -5.85 7.48
CA GLY A 332 10.35 -7.20 7.26
C GLY A 332 10.01 -7.72 5.85
N ASN A 333 8.77 -7.55 5.38
CA ASN A 333 8.34 -7.94 4.04
C ASN A 333 9.15 -7.23 2.95
N LEU A 334 9.34 -5.91 3.05
CA LEU A 334 10.19 -5.16 2.12
C LEU A 334 11.63 -5.67 2.13
N THR A 335 12.20 -5.88 3.30
CA THR A 335 13.60 -6.31 3.43
C THR A 335 13.80 -7.72 2.88
N GLY A 336 12.90 -8.66 3.21
CA GLY A 336 12.92 -10.03 2.70
C GLY A 336 12.79 -10.07 1.18
N TRP A 337 11.85 -9.30 0.62
CA TRP A 337 11.64 -9.18 -0.81
C TRP A 337 12.88 -8.66 -1.55
N LEU A 338 13.50 -7.58 -1.10
CA LEU A 338 14.73 -7.05 -1.71
C LEU A 338 15.88 -8.06 -1.64
N ALA A 339 15.96 -8.83 -0.55
CA ALA A 339 16.94 -9.90 -0.42
C ALA A 339 16.69 -11.06 -1.42
N THR A 340 15.43 -11.37 -1.71
CA THR A 340 15.06 -12.34 -2.76
C THR A 340 15.48 -11.83 -4.14
N MET A 341 15.16 -10.59 -4.48
CA MET A 341 15.41 -10.02 -5.81
C MET A 341 16.89 -9.83 -6.17
N LYS A 342 17.75 -9.50 -5.20
CA LYS A 342 19.12 -9.01 -5.42
C LYS A 342 20.04 -9.89 -6.28
N SER A 343 19.75 -11.18 -6.40
CA SER A 343 20.67 -12.14 -7.06
C SER A 343 19.96 -13.02 -8.08
N LEU A 344 18.73 -12.69 -8.47
CA LEU A 344 18.02 -13.44 -9.50
C LEU A 344 18.66 -13.21 -10.88
N PRO A 345 18.86 -14.26 -11.68
CA PRO A 345 19.23 -14.10 -13.07
C PRO A 345 18.10 -13.46 -13.87
N SER A 346 18.43 -12.92 -15.05
CA SER A 346 17.46 -12.30 -15.95
C SER A 346 16.34 -13.28 -16.36
N GLY A 347 15.15 -12.77 -16.54
CA GLY A 347 13.96 -13.55 -16.88
C GLY A 347 13.23 -14.06 -15.65
N TYR A 348 12.21 -14.90 -15.88
CA TYR A 348 11.39 -15.45 -14.81
C TYR A 348 12.11 -16.62 -14.10
N ASN A 349 12.09 -16.58 -12.77
CA ASN A 349 12.49 -17.66 -11.88
C ASN A 349 11.37 -17.94 -10.87
N LYS A 350 11.27 -19.18 -10.36
CA LYS A 350 10.20 -19.55 -9.40
C LYS A 350 10.25 -18.72 -8.11
N ASP A 351 11.41 -18.16 -7.75
CA ASP A 351 11.60 -17.21 -6.64
C ASP A 351 10.64 -16.01 -6.72
N LEU A 352 10.28 -15.58 -7.93
CA LEU A 352 9.31 -14.50 -8.13
C LEU A 352 7.89 -14.83 -7.63
N GLN A 353 7.59 -16.09 -7.27
CA GLN A 353 6.33 -16.46 -6.64
C GLN A 353 6.17 -15.81 -5.26
N GLU A 354 7.29 -15.50 -4.57
CA GLU A 354 7.32 -14.85 -3.26
C GLU A 354 6.79 -13.40 -3.30
N ASP A 355 6.67 -12.80 -4.49
CA ASP A 355 6.10 -11.45 -4.69
C ASP A 355 4.69 -11.29 -4.12
N LYS A 356 3.89 -12.37 -4.14
CA LYS A 356 2.47 -12.36 -3.80
C LYS A 356 2.23 -12.32 -2.29
N GLU A 357 2.87 -13.22 -1.54
CA GLU A 357 2.62 -13.34 -0.10
C GLU A 357 3.03 -12.05 0.63
N VAL A 358 4.21 -11.51 0.33
CA VAL A 358 4.69 -10.27 0.97
C VAL A 358 3.84 -9.05 0.58
N LEU A 359 3.35 -8.99 -0.68
CA LEU A 359 2.48 -7.92 -1.16
C LEU A 359 1.12 -7.98 -0.48
N PHE A 360 0.47 -9.14 -0.50
CA PHE A 360 -0.85 -9.35 0.10
C PHE A 360 -0.84 -9.12 1.61
N ASP A 361 0.18 -9.61 2.30
CA ASP A 361 0.36 -9.41 3.74
C ASP A 361 0.57 -7.93 4.10
N SER A 362 1.36 -7.20 3.30
CA SER A 362 1.58 -5.77 3.50
C SER A 362 0.33 -4.95 3.23
N GLU A 363 -0.45 -5.32 2.21
CA GLU A 363 -1.76 -4.71 1.91
C GLU A 363 -2.72 -4.88 3.09
N ASP A 364 -2.94 -6.13 3.53
CA ASP A 364 -3.88 -6.46 4.61
C ASP A 364 -3.45 -5.77 5.93
N THR A 365 -2.15 -5.75 6.20
CA THR A 365 -1.57 -5.11 7.39
C THR A 365 -1.80 -3.59 7.37
N LEU A 366 -1.55 -2.93 6.25
CA LEU A 366 -1.74 -1.48 6.11
C LEU A 366 -3.23 -1.11 6.19
N MET A 367 -4.09 -1.79 5.45
CA MET A 367 -5.54 -1.51 5.46
C MET A 367 -6.15 -1.71 6.84
N GLY A 368 -5.83 -2.82 7.52
CA GLY A 368 -6.30 -3.10 8.87
C GLY A 368 -5.79 -2.06 9.89
N SER A 369 -4.52 -1.66 9.78
CA SER A 369 -3.93 -0.65 10.66
C SER A 369 -4.51 0.75 10.44
N ALA A 370 -4.71 1.15 9.19
CA ALA A 370 -5.36 2.42 8.86
C ALA A 370 -6.82 2.45 9.34
N GLY A 371 -7.56 1.33 9.20
CA GLY A 371 -8.90 1.19 9.73
C GLY A 371 -8.95 1.36 11.25
N ALA A 372 -8.08 0.68 11.99
CA ALA A 372 -7.97 0.80 13.45
C ALA A 372 -7.61 2.23 13.87
N ALA A 373 -6.60 2.84 13.24
CA ALA A 373 -6.19 4.21 13.51
C ALA A 373 -7.33 5.21 13.25
N THR A 374 -8.11 5.02 12.18
CA THR A 374 -9.27 5.86 11.85
C THR A 374 -10.30 5.84 12.99
N VAL A 375 -10.66 4.65 13.48
CA VAL A 375 -11.67 4.52 14.55
C VAL A 375 -11.16 5.12 15.85
N VAL A 376 -9.91 4.85 16.22
CA VAL A 376 -9.31 5.42 17.45
C VAL A 376 -9.27 6.94 17.37
N VAL A 377 -8.69 7.51 16.30
CA VAL A 377 -8.58 8.98 16.15
C VAL A 377 -9.94 9.67 16.17
N ARG A 378 -10.96 9.12 15.51
CA ARG A 378 -12.33 9.68 15.52
C ARG A 378 -12.96 9.73 16.88
N THR A 379 -12.59 8.83 17.77
CA THR A 379 -13.20 8.67 19.11
C THR A 379 -12.37 9.26 20.24
N LEU A 380 -11.17 9.83 19.93
CA LEU A 380 -10.35 10.53 20.93
C LEU A 380 -11.10 11.76 21.45
N THR A 381 -11.04 11.97 22.76
CA THR A 381 -11.55 13.17 23.43
C THR A 381 -10.38 13.99 23.96
N LEU A 382 -10.33 15.27 23.64
CA LEU A 382 -9.29 16.20 24.10
C LEU A 382 -9.55 16.66 25.53
N ASP A 383 -8.60 16.48 26.44
CA ASP A 383 -8.61 17.13 27.77
C ASP A 383 -7.97 18.54 27.64
N ARG A 384 -8.81 19.54 27.39
CA ARG A 384 -8.38 20.94 27.22
C ARG A 384 -7.69 21.52 28.47
N ALA A 385 -8.12 21.13 29.66
CA ALA A 385 -7.53 21.62 30.90
C ALA A 385 -6.11 21.06 31.09
N ARG A 386 -5.91 19.78 30.81
CA ARG A 386 -4.62 19.12 30.92
C ARG A 386 -3.61 19.60 29.87
N THR A 387 -4.03 19.77 28.64
CA THR A 387 -3.17 20.30 27.58
C THR A 387 -2.77 21.73 27.86
N ALA A 388 -3.67 22.59 28.30
CA ALA A 388 -3.38 23.97 28.66
C ALA A 388 -2.37 24.07 29.82
N ARG A 389 -2.56 23.29 30.90
CA ARG A 389 -1.61 23.23 32.02
C ARG A 389 -0.23 22.72 31.56
N GLY A 390 -0.21 21.76 30.63
CA GLY A 390 1.05 21.26 30.07
C GLY A 390 1.83 22.32 29.27
N ALA A 391 1.13 23.30 28.70
CA ALA A 391 1.68 24.33 27.82
C ALA A 391 2.11 25.60 28.54
N SER A 392 2.17 25.62 29.88
CA SER A 392 2.53 26.79 30.71
C SER A 392 3.97 26.71 31.23
N GLY A 393 4.35 27.72 32.01
CA GLY A 393 5.62 27.78 32.72
C GLY A 393 6.82 28.06 31.80
N PHE A 394 7.90 27.36 31.99
CA PHE A 394 9.17 27.63 31.28
C PHE A 394 9.18 27.31 29.79
N LEU A 395 8.10 26.73 29.22
CA LEU A 395 7.92 26.60 27.78
C LEU A 395 7.88 27.99 27.09
N LEU A 396 7.55 29.03 27.84
CA LEU A 396 7.46 30.42 27.39
C LEU A 396 8.81 31.15 27.40
N SER A 397 9.89 30.50 27.82
CA SER A 397 11.23 31.14 27.93
C SER A 397 11.69 31.78 26.63
N THR A 398 11.43 31.18 25.48
CA THR A 398 11.77 31.77 24.18
C THR A 398 10.98 33.05 23.93
N ASP A 399 9.70 33.07 24.27
CA ASP A 399 8.83 34.23 24.06
C ASP A 399 9.25 35.39 24.99
N VAL A 400 9.73 35.07 26.22
CA VAL A 400 10.32 36.06 27.15
C VAL A 400 11.64 36.62 26.61
N ALA A 401 12.50 35.78 26.02
CA ALA A 401 13.73 36.24 25.38
C ALA A 401 13.46 37.09 24.16
N ASP A 402 12.50 36.73 23.34
CA ASP A 402 12.07 37.51 22.15
C ASP A 402 11.46 38.83 22.56
N TYR A 403 10.75 38.90 23.70
CA TYR A 403 10.28 40.17 24.26
C TYR A 403 11.46 41.11 24.55
N LEU A 404 12.49 40.66 25.22
CA LEU A 404 13.70 41.46 25.48
C LEU A 404 14.38 41.90 24.18
N VAL A 405 14.44 41.03 23.18
CA VAL A 405 14.95 41.40 21.85
C VAL A 405 14.11 42.53 21.23
N SER A 406 12.79 42.49 21.38
CA SER A 406 11.90 43.57 20.90
C SER A 406 12.10 44.89 21.62
N GLN A 407 12.70 44.87 22.84
CA GLN A 407 13.08 46.05 23.61
C GLN A 407 14.54 46.49 23.34
N GLY A 408 15.20 45.92 22.31
CA GLY A 408 16.55 46.30 21.89
C GLY A 408 17.69 45.52 22.55
N VAL A 409 17.38 44.53 23.35
CA VAL A 409 18.42 43.65 23.96
C VAL A 409 18.93 42.66 22.93
N ALA A 410 20.24 42.48 22.77
CA ALA A 410 20.82 41.50 21.87
C ALA A 410 20.37 40.07 22.25
N PHE A 411 20.06 39.23 21.26
CA PHE A 411 19.48 37.89 21.48
C PHE A 411 20.32 37.03 22.46
N ARG A 412 21.65 37.02 22.34
CA ARG A 412 22.53 36.24 23.25
C ARG A 412 22.40 36.69 24.69
N THR A 413 22.38 38.01 24.91
CA THR A 413 22.19 38.60 26.23
C THR A 413 20.79 38.30 26.77
N ALA A 414 19.74 38.41 25.94
CA ALA A 414 18.39 38.07 26.34
C ALA A 414 18.30 36.56 26.75
N HIS A 415 18.93 35.69 26.03
CA HIS A 415 18.97 34.24 26.31
C HIS A 415 19.70 33.98 27.67
N GLU A 416 20.82 34.65 27.95
CA GLU A 416 21.55 34.53 29.22
C GLU A 416 20.71 35.05 30.40
N ILE A 417 20.04 36.21 30.24
CA ILE A 417 19.15 36.76 31.27
C ILE A 417 18.03 35.77 31.59
N VAL A 418 17.31 35.28 30.55
CA VAL A 418 16.18 34.36 30.76
C VAL A 418 16.65 33.02 31.31
N GLY A 419 17.83 32.48 30.89
CA GLY A 419 18.41 31.29 31.46
C GLY A 419 18.76 31.44 32.96
N GLY A 420 19.28 32.61 33.34
CA GLY A 420 19.51 32.97 34.75
C GLY A 420 18.20 33.06 35.54
N MET A 421 17.16 33.67 34.96
CA MET A 421 15.81 33.74 35.57
C MET A 421 15.26 32.33 35.82
N VAL A 422 15.24 31.46 34.82
CA VAL A 422 14.73 30.09 34.92
C VAL A 422 15.44 29.32 36.03
N ARG A 423 16.77 29.41 36.09
CA ARG A 423 17.57 28.75 37.16
C ARG A 423 17.15 29.23 38.55
N LYS A 424 16.99 30.54 38.75
CA LYS A 424 16.60 31.12 40.04
C LYS A 424 15.17 30.73 40.41
N MET A 425 14.24 30.84 39.46
CA MET A 425 12.81 30.54 39.65
C MET A 425 12.58 29.06 39.96
N LEU A 426 13.35 28.16 39.34
CA LEU A 426 13.31 26.71 39.67
C LEU A 426 13.73 26.48 41.15
N ALA A 427 14.73 27.18 41.64
CA ALA A 427 15.15 27.09 43.03
C ALA A 427 14.13 27.65 44.04
N GLU A 428 13.34 28.65 43.58
CA GLU A 428 12.32 29.33 44.40
C GLU A 428 10.91 28.70 44.22
N GLY A 429 10.72 27.72 43.32
CA GLY A 429 9.42 27.12 43.05
C GLY A 429 8.43 28.09 42.37
N LYS A 430 8.95 29.09 41.63
CA LYS A 430 8.15 30.10 40.91
C LYS A 430 8.05 29.78 39.42
N GLU A 431 7.01 30.30 38.77
CA GLU A 431 6.82 30.27 37.32
C GLU A 431 6.63 31.68 36.77
N PHE A 432 6.79 31.87 35.45
CA PHE A 432 6.67 33.20 34.80
C PHE A 432 5.36 33.87 35.11
N GLU A 433 4.26 33.09 35.10
CA GLU A 433 2.89 33.57 35.32
C GLU A 433 2.65 34.06 36.75
N THR A 434 3.53 33.71 37.70
CA THR A 434 3.41 34.12 39.13
C THR A 434 4.17 35.38 39.44
N LEU A 435 5.02 35.91 38.55
CA LEU A 435 5.82 37.07 38.78
C LEU A 435 5.00 38.36 38.71
N THR A 436 5.17 39.22 39.71
CA THR A 436 4.60 40.59 39.70
C THR A 436 5.39 41.53 38.74
N PRO A 437 4.84 42.64 38.30
CA PRO A 437 5.56 43.62 37.48
C PRO A 437 6.85 44.14 38.10
N ALA A 438 6.91 44.23 39.44
CA ALA A 438 8.11 44.63 40.15
C ALA A 438 9.20 43.58 40.11
N GLU A 439 8.85 42.31 40.25
CA GLU A 439 9.77 41.18 40.14
C GLU A 439 10.30 41.03 38.70
N TRP A 440 9.52 41.22 37.66
CA TRP A 440 9.98 41.29 36.28
C TRP A 440 11.05 42.37 36.09
N LYS A 441 10.79 43.59 36.55
CA LYS A 441 11.77 44.71 36.49
C LYS A 441 13.07 44.43 37.30
N ALA A 442 12.98 43.69 38.39
CA ALA A 442 14.13 43.30 39.19
C ALA A 442 15.07 42.37 38.44
N TYR A 443 14.59 41.55 37.52
CA TYR A 443 15.43 40.71 36.67
C TYR A 443 16.16 41.53 35.58
N HIS A 444 15.42 42.46 34.91
CA HIS A 444 16.03 43.33 33.93
C HIS A 444 15.11 44.57 33.69
N PRO A 445 15.68 45.80 33.65
CA PRO A 445 14.88 47.04 33.52
C PRO A 445 14.06 47.13 32.22
N ALA A 446 14.44 46.42 31.17
CA ALA A 446 13.67 46.36 29.91
C ALA A 446 12.33 45.56 30.03
N PHE A 447 12.12 44.82 31.12
CA PHE A 447 10.81 44.22 31.36
C PHE A 447 9.78 45.28 31.80
N GLY A 448 8.92 45.68 30.92
CA GLY A 448 7.76 46.48 31.20
C GLY A 448 6.51 45.65 31.50
N ASP A 449 5.41 46.31 31.86
CA ASP A 449 4.12 45.63 32.17
C ASP A 449 3.58 44.79 30.99
N ALA A 450 4.01 45.07 29.77
CA ALA A 450 3.61 44.37 28.57
C ALA A 450 4.12 42.89 28.53
N VAL A 451 5.18 42.54 29.30
CA VAL A 451 5.66 41.15 29.40
C VAL A 451 4.58 40.20 29.93
N MET A 452 3.72 40.71 30.82
CA MET A 452 2.59 39.94 31.37
C MET A 452 1.61 39.43 30.29
N LYS A 453 1.54 40.12 29.14
CA LYS A 453 0.70 39.72 28.01
C LYS A 453 1.39 38.67 27.10
N VAL A 454 2.70 38.46 27.24
CA VAL A 454 3.50 37.52 26.44
C VAL A 454 3.50 36.15 27.08
N VAL A 455 3.49 36.09 28.42
CA VAL A 455 3.66 34.84 29.19
C VAL A 455 2.37 34.02 29.30
N THR A 456 1.77 33.72 28.14
CA THR A 456 0.64 32.79 28.03
C THR A 456 0.82 31.90 26.79
N ALA A 457 0.37 30.65 26.85
CA ALA A 457 0.46 29.76 25.71
C ALA A 457 -0.27 30.29 24.47
N HIS A 458 -1.43 30.94 24.67
CA HIS A 458 -2.17 31.56 23.57
C HIS A 458 -1.43 32.77 22.94
N ALA A 459 -0.74 33.58 23.75
CA ALA A 459 0.09 34.66 23.24
C ALA A 459 1.28 34.09 22.43
N SER A 460 1.95 33.07 22.97
CA SER A 460 3.06 32.38 22.31
C SER A 460 2.69 31.88 20.91
N VAL A 461 1.61 31.12 20.76
CA VAL A 461 1.19 30.59 19.45
C VAL A 461 0.79 31.71 18.48
N ARG A 462 0.10 32.77 18.96
CA ARG A 462 -0.29 33.92 18.13
C ARG A 462 0.89 34.80 17.70
N ALA A 463 2.00 34.80 18.44
CA ALA A 463 3.19 35.56 18.11
C ALA A 463 3.98 35.03 16.92
N LYS A 464 3.79 33.75 16.54
CA LYS A 464 4.49 33.09 15.43
C LYS A 464 4.02 33.68 14.08
N LYS A 465 4.97 33.98 13.18
CA LYS A 465 4.66 34.75 11.94
C LYS A 465 4.91 33.97 10.64
N THR A 466 5.55 32.81 10.71
CA THR A 466 5.83 32.01 9.52
C THR A 466 4.61 31.21 9.06
N PRO A 467 4.37 31.01 7.75
CA PRO A 467 3.17 30.33 7.23
C PRO A 467 3.02 28.88 7.71
N GLN A 468 4.11 28.20 7.99
CA GLN A 468 4.11 26.82 8.50
C GLN A 468 4.03 26.74 10.03
N SER A 469 3.80 27.84 10.72
CA SER A 469 3.80 27.90 12.17
C SER A 469 2.48 27.44 12.79
N THR A 470 2.50 27.33 14.13
CA THR A 470 1.32 27.01 14.95
C THR A 470 0.37 28.21 15.15
N ASN A 471 0.65 29.36 14.52
CA ASN A 471 -0.27 30.52 14.58
C ASN A 471 -1.68 30.11 14.11
N PRO A 472 -2.74 30.48 14.84
CA PRO A 472 -4.11 30.09 14.49
C PRO A 472 -4.54 30.44 13.05
N ASP A 473 -4.10 31.57 12.50
CA ASP A 473 -4.41 31.96 11.12
C ASP A 473 -3.68 31.04 10.12
N ALA A 474 -2.42 30.72 10.37
CA ALA A 474 -1.65 29.76 9.56
C ALA A 474 -2.26 28.35 9.62
N VAL A 475 -2.69 27.92 10.79
CA VAL A 475 -3.37 26.60 10.99
C VAL A 475 -4.73 26.58 10.27
N SER A 476 -5.49 27.68 10.32
CA SER A 476 -6.76 27.81 9.58
C SER A 476 -6.55 27.68 8.07
N ALA A 477 -5.50 28.30 7.53
CA ALA A 477 -5.13 28.17 6.12
C ALA A 477 -4.74 26.74 5.75
N GLN A 478 -3.94 26.05 6.60
CA GLN A 478 -3.57 24.65 6.42
C GLN A 478 -4.81 23.73 6.47
N LEU A 479 -5.76 23.98 7.38
CA LEU A 479 -7.02 23.23 7.45
C LEU A 479 -7.85 23.41 6.19
N ALA A 480 -7.95 24.62 5.66
CA ALA A 480 -8.67 24.88 4.42
C ALA A 480 -8.04 24.16 3.22
N GLU A 481 -6.72 24.22 3.11
CA GLU A 481 -5.95 23.58 2.03
C GLU A 481 -6.10 22.06 2.05
N ILE A 482 -5.90 21.42 3.21
CA ILE A 482 -5.99 19.95 3.31
C ILE A 482 -7.43 19.45 3.08
N ARG A 483 -8.45 20.20 3.49
CA ARG A 483 -9.86 19.87 3.18
C ARG A 483 -10.15 19.95 1.69
N GLN A 484 -9.63 20.96 1.01
CA GLN A 484 -9.77 21.09 -0.45
C GLN A 484 -9.09 19.93 -1.16
N TRP A 485 -7.87 19.56 -0.71
CA TRP A 485 -7.14 18.41 -1.24
C TRP A 485 -7.89 17.10 -1.01
N LEU A 486 -8.41 16.83 0.20
CA LEU A 486 -9.22 15.66 0.53
C LEU A 486 -10.43 15.52 -0.39
N ALA A 487 -11.17 16.63 -0.59
CA ALA A 487 -12.34 16.65 -1.47
C ALA A 487 -11.98 16.33 -2.93
N GLY A 488 -10.80 16.74 -3.40
CA GLY A 488 -10.26 16.39 -4.71
C GLY A 488 -9.85 14.91 -4.79
N ALA A 489 -9.10 14.43 -3.80
CA ALA A 489 -8.62 13.05 -3.75
C ALA A 489 -9.75 12.01 -3.65
N GLN A 490 -10.84 12.32 -2.94
CA GLN A 490 -12.02 11.47 -2.83
C GLN A 490 -12.84 11.37 -4.13
N LYS A 491 -12.74 12.34 -5.03
CA LYS A 491 -13.42 12.36 -6.33
C LYS A 491 -12.63 11.68 -7.44
N ALA A 492 -11.33 11.50 -7.27
CA ALA A 492 -10.43 10.91 -8.26
C ALA A 492 -10.46 9.37 -8.29
N LYS A 493 -11.67 8.78 -8.14
CA LYS A 493 -11.91 7.33 -8.20
C LYS A 493 -11.82 6.75 -9.59
#